data_8745e462be6b2db5b2864676c0785734
#
_entry.id   8745e462be6b2db5b2864676c0785734
#
_cell.length_a   1.000
_cell.length_b   1.000
_cell.length_c   1.000
_cell.angle_alpha   90.00
_cell.angle_beta   90.00
_cell.angle_gamma   90.00
#
_symmetry.space_group_name_H-M   'P 1'
#
loop_
_entity.id
_entity.type
_entity.pdbx_description
1 polymer ?
#
loop_
_entity_poly.entity_id
_entity_poly.type
_entity_poly.pdbx_seq_one_letter_code
_entity_poly.pdbx_strand_id
1 'polypeptide(L)'
;RSPSRGLGDVYKRQVLPYRLPSLGAMLCVGWASGVSTVMFQTVTGNRILTPSVLGLDALYALLQVVLLLVLGAVGLSSLPDLGAFVLTLLVMIGVSAALMGAVLGARRSVTTLVLLGIVLGTFLRSGTTFIQRLLDPNDFLILQDRLFASFGSINPDLLVVSLVLTAAVSILAIRELRALDVVAL
;
A
#
# COMPACT_ATOMS: atom_id res chain seq x y z
N ARG A 1 34.28 35.09 -13.58
CA ARG A 1 33.09 34.55 -12.87
C ARG A 1 32.70 33.26 -13.58
N SER A 2 32.95 32.11 -12.95
CA SER A 2 32.73 30.79 -13.59
C SER A 2 31.22 30.48 -13.74
N PRO A 3 30.74 30.14 -14.94
CA PRO A 3 29.33 29.83 -15.19
C PRO A 3 28.80 28.57 -14.44
N SER A 4 29.72 27.79 -13.89
CA SER A 4 29.38 26.54 -13.13
C SER A 4 28.71 26.83 -11.78
N ARG A 5 28.88 27.99 -11.14
CA ARG A 5 28.19 28.32 -9.88
C ARG A 5 26.71 28.60 -10.05
N GLY A 6 26.31 29.21 -11.17
CA GLY A 6 24.90 29.52 -11.44
C GLY A 6 24.04 28.30 -11.73
N LEU A 7 24.57 27.30 -12.45
CA LEU A 7 23.90 26.07 -12.74
C LEU A 7 23.64 25.20 -11.47
N GLY A 8 24.62 25.16 -10.56
CA GLY A 8 24.49 24.47 -9.29
C GLY A 8 23.43 25.08 -8.37
N ASP A 9 23.29 26.40 -8.35
CA ASP A 9 22.30 27.11 -7.55
C ASP A 9 20.87 26.98 -8.12
N VAL A 10 20.72 27.01 -9.45
CA VAL A 10 19.44 26.75 -10.13
C VAL A 10 19.00 25.30 -9.88
N TYR A 11 19.91 24.35 -9.97
CA TYR A 11 19.62 22.93 -9.71
C TYR A 11 19.18 22.72 -8.26
N LYS A 12 19.85 23.32 -7.29
CA LYS A 12 19.48 23.20 -5.87
C LYS A 12 18.15 23.87 -5.55
N ARG A 13 17.83 25.01 -6.13
CA ARG A 13 16.61 25.77 -5.83
C ARG A 13 15.37 25.24 -6.55
N GLN A 14 15.51 24.70 -7.74
CA GLN A 14 14.36 24.26 -8.55
C GLN A 14 14.14 22.74 -8.53
N VAL A 15 15.19 21.93 -8.57
CA VAL A 15 15.05 20.48 -8.71
C VAL A 15 14.97 19.77 -7.36
N LEU A 16 15.69 20.26 -6.36
CA LEU A 16 15.73 19.63 -5.04
C LEU A 16 14.37 19.62 -4.33
N PRO A 17 13.58 20.71 -4.29
CA PRO A 17 12.27 20.71 -3.64
C PRO A 17 11.27 19.71 -4.25
N TYR A 18 11.37 19.45 -5.56
CA TYR A 18 10.51 18.46 -6.24
C TYR A 18 10.95 17.02 -6.02
N ARG A 19 12.24 16.78 -5.80
CA ARG A 19 12.77 15.41 -5.62
C ARG A 19 12.76 14.95 -4.18
N LEU A 20 12.81 15.84 -3.22
CA LEU A 20 12.79 15.48 -1.79
C LEU A 20 11.50 14.74 -1.38
N PRO A 21 10.29 15.20 -1.77
CA PRO A 21 9.06 14.44 -1.47
C PRO A 21 9.07 13.05 -2.09
N SER A 22 9.57 12.89 -3.31
CA SER A 22 9.69 11.60 -3.99
C SER A 22 10.60 10.63 -3.24
N LEU A 23 11.77 11.12 -2.81
CA LEU A 23 12.69 10.31 -1.99
C LEU A 23 12.08 9.97 -0.63
N GLY A 24 11.40 10.92 0.02
CA GLY A 24 10.70 10.69 1.28
C GLY A 24 9.61 9.62 1.14
N ALA A 25 8.84 9.66 0.07
CA ALA A 25 7.81 8.65 -0.21
C ALA A 25 8.42 7.26 -0.50
N MET A 26 9.49 7.19 -1.28
CA MET A 26 10.18 5.92 -1.54
C MET A 26 10.71 5.29 -0.25
N LEU A 27 11.32 6.10 0.62
CA LEU A 27 11.82 5.63 1.93
C LEU A 27 10.67 5.20 2.84
N CYS A 28 9.57 5.96 2.87
CA CYS A 28 8.36 5.61 3.64
C CYS A 28 7.79 4.26 3.20
N VAL A 29 7.59 4.06 1.89
CA VAL A 29 7.07 2.81 1.33
C VAL A 29 8.02 1.65 1.58
N GLY A 30 9.33 1.85 1.37
CA GLY A 30 10.34 0.82 1.63
C GLY A 30 10.38 0.40 3.10
N TRP A 31 10.33 1.36 4.02
CA TRP A 31 10.24 1.12 5.46
C TRP A 31 8.96 0.38 5.84
N ALA A 32 7.80 0.86 5.39
CA ALA A 32 6.49 0.25 5.67
C ALA A 32 6.43 -1.21 5.18
N SER A 33 6.91 -1.46 3.95
CA SER A 33 6.99 -2.82 3.39
C SER A 33 7.92 -3.72 4.19
N GLY A 34 9.08 -3.21 4.62
CA GLY A 34 10.03 -3.96 5.45
C GLY A 34 9.42 -4.35 6.79
N VAL A 35 8.85 -3.38 7.52
CA VAL A 35 8.20 -3.62 8.82
C VAL A 35 7.04 -4.60 8.68
N SER A 36 6.16 -4.39 7.71
CA SER A 36 5.02 -5.27 7.44
C SER A 36 5.46 -6.71 7.14
N THR A 37 6.52 -6.87 6.34
CA THR A 37 7.07 -8.18 6.01
C THR A 37 7.64 -8.89 7.23
N VAL A 38 8.45 -8.20 8.05
CA VAL A 38 9.02 -8.78 9.27
C VAL A 38 7.92 -9.20 10.25
N MET A 39 6.92 -8.33 10.47
CA MET A 39 5.78 -8.68 11.32
C MET A 39 5.04 -9.93 10.81
N PHE A 40 4.78 -9.97 9.52
CA PHE A 40 4.08 -11.10 8.90
C PHE A 40 4.87 -12.41 9.04
N GLN A 41 6.19 -12.36 8.81
CA GLN A 41 7.10 -13.49 8.99
C GLN A 41 7.16 -13.98 10.44
N THR A 42 7.13 -13.05 11.40
CA THR A 42 7.13 -13.38 12.83
C THR A 42 5.83 -14.09 13.23
N VAL A 43 4.69 -13.53 12.84
CA VAL A 43 3.37 -14.11 13.16
C VAL A 43 3.14 -15.47 12.50
N THR A 44 3.64 -15.65 11.28
CA THR A 44 3.50 -16.92 10.55
C THR A 44 4.58 -17.95 10.88
N GLY A 45 5.63 -17.54 11.61
CA GLY A 45 6.78 -18.41 11.91
C GLY A 45 7.57 -18.82 10.65
N ASN A 46 7.40 -18.11 9.55
CA ASN A 46 8.01 -18.46 8.26
C ASN A 46 8.67 -17.24 7.59
N ARG A 47 10.00 -17.29 7.44
CA ARG A 47 10.82 -16.20 6.90
C ARG A 47 10.71 -15.99 5.38
N ILE A 48 10.03 -16.88 4.67
CA ILE A 48 9.88 -16.79 3.21
C ILE A 48 8.60 -16.05 2.82
N LEU A 49 7.63 -15.96 3.73
CA LEU A 49 6.32 -15.39 3.45
C LEU A 49 6.34 -13.86 3.51
N THR A 50 5.67 -13.26 2.54
CA THR A 50 5.39 -11.83 2.49
C THR A 50 3.87 -11.58 2.49
N PRO A 51 3.37 -10.42 2.93
CA PRO A 51 1.94 -10.11 2.89
C PRO A 51 1.32 -10.20 1.50
N SER A 52 2.09 -9.97 0.44
CA SER A 52 1.64 -10.06 -0.96
C SER A 52 1.28 -11.49 -1.38
N VAL A 53 1.86 -12.51 -0.74
CA VAL A 53 1.49 -13.93 -1.00
C VAL A 53 0.04 -14.20 -0.65
N LEU A 54 -0.53 -13.48 0.33
CA LEU A 54 -1.96 -13.56 0.67
C LEU A 54 -2.87 -12.83 -0.33
N GLY A 55 -2.33 -12.22 -1.39
CA GLY A 55 -3.11 -11.50 -2.38
C GLY A 55 -3.59 -10.12 -1.93
N LEU A 56 -2.95 -9.51 -0.92
CA LEU A 56 -3.32 -8.17 -0.45
C LEU A 56 -3.12 -7.09 -1.53
N ASP A 57 -2.16 -7.28 -2.42
CA ASP A 57 -1.96 -6.46 -3.62
C ASP A 57 -3.14 -6.59 -4.61
N ALA A 58 -3.62 -7.82 -4.82
CA ALA A 58 -4.78 -8.09 -5.65
C ALA A 58 -6.08 -7.54 -5.03
N LEU A 59 -6.17 -7.57 -3.70
CA LEU A 59 -7.28 -6.96 -2.96
C LEU A 59 -7.31 -5.45 -3.17
N TYR A 60 -6.16 -4.78 -3.10
CA TYR A 60 -6.07 -3.34 -3.38
C TYR A 60 -6.56 -3.01 -4.80
N ALA A 61 -6.09 -3.76 -5.79
CA ALA A 61 -6.49 -3.57 -7.18
C ALA A 61 -8.00 -3.76 -7.36
N LEU A 62 -8.58 -4.81 -6.78
CA LEU A 62 -10.02 -5.05 -6.81
C LEU A 62 -10.80 -3.91 -6.14
N LEU A 63 -10.33 -3.44 -4.98
CA LEU A 63 -10.95 -2.33 -4.26
C LEU A 63 -11.00 -1.06 -5.11
N GLN A 64 -9.90 -0.70 -5.77
CA GLN A 64 -9.86 0.49 -6.64
C GLN A 64 -10.85 0.38 -7.81
N VAL A 65 -10.95 -0.80 -8.41
CA VAL A 65 -11.94 -1.06 -9.48
C VAL A 65 -13.36 -0.94 -8.97
N VAL A 66 -13.68 -1.52 -7.82
CA VAL A 66 -15.02 -1.45 -7.20
C VAL A 66 -15.36 -0.02 -6.81
N LEU A 67 -14.42 0.73 -6.22
CA LEU A 67 -14.63 2.14 -5.89
C LEU A 67 -14.94 2.96 -7.14
N LEU A 68 -14.23 2.71 -8.24
CA LEU A 68 -14.49 3.39 -9.51
C LEU A 68 -15.87 3.04 -10.07
N LEU A 69 -16.30 1.78 -9.98
CA LEU A 69 -17.62 1.36 -10.43
C LEU A 69 -18.77 1.97 -9.59
N VAL A 70 -18.59 2.03 -8.27
CA VAL A 70 -19.65 2.49 -7.35
C VAL A 70 -19.77 4.00 -7.35
N LEU A 71 -18.65 4.72 -7.29
CA LEU A 71 -18.62 6.18 -7.22
C LEU A 71 -18.58 6.84 -8.61
N GLY A 72 -18.18 6.11 -9.63
CA GLY A 72 -17.87 6.65 -10.95
C GLY A 72 -16.61 7.53 -10.95
N ALA A 73 -16.11 7.88 -12.14
CA ALA A 73 -14.95 8.76 -12.28
C ALA A 73 -15.19 10.15 -11.68
N VAL A 74 -16.39 10.70 -11.87
CA VAL A 74 -16.78 12.03 -11.35
C VAL A 74 -16.90 11.99 -9.81
N GLY A 75 -17.54 10.99 -9.25
CA GLY A 75 -17.67 10.85 -7.79
C GLY A 75 -16.31 10.68 -7.12
N LEU A 76 -15.43 9.89 -7.73
CA LEU A 76 -14.10 9.63 -7.21
C LEU A 76 -13.15 10.85 -7.31
N SER A 77 -13.30 11.67 -8.35
CA SER A 77 -12.55 12.93 -8.53
C SER A 77 -13.11 14.10 -7.71
N SER A 78 -14.35 14.02 -7.25
CA SER A 78 -14.97 15.03 -6.38
C SER A 78 -14.57 14.88 -4.90
N LEU A 79 -14.01 13.73 -4.51
CA LEU A 79 -13.50 13.52 -3.15
C LEU A 79 -12.19 14.31 -2.96
N PRO A 80 -12.04 15.02 -1.84
CA PRO A 80 -10.73 15.56 -1.47
C PRO A 80 -9.68 14.44 -1.39
N ASP A 81 -8.45 14.70 -1.81
CA ASP A 81 -7.37 13.70 -1.80
C ASP A 81 -7.24 12.96 -0.45
N LEU A 82 -7.35 13.72 0.65
CA LEU A 82 -7.32 13.14 2.00
C LEU A 82 -8.53 12.22 2.26
N GLY A 83 -9.72 12.58 1.77
CA GLY A 83 -10.93 11.78 1.90
C GLY A 83 -10.83 10.45 1.15
N ALA A 84 -10.36 10.49 -0.10
CA ALA A 84 -10.12 9.30 -0.92
C ALA A 84 -9.04 8.39 -0.28
N PHE A 85 -7.96 8.99 0.24
CA PHE A 85 -6.91 8.27 0.95
C PHE A 85 -7.44 7.56 2.20
N VAL A 86 -8.15 8.27 3.08
CA VAL A 86 -8.71 7.71 4.32
C VAL A 86 -9.73 6.62 4.04
N LEU A 87 -10.62 6.84 3.06
CA LEU A 87 -11.60 5.83 2.65
C LEU A 87 -10.91 4.54 2.20
N THR A 88 -9.95 4.65 1.28
CA THR A 88 -9.19 3.50 0.78
C THR A 88 -8.46 2.78 1.93
N LEU A 89 -7.82 3.54 2.82
CA LEU A 89 -7.09 3.01 3.96
C LEU A 89 -8.02 2.22 4.91
N LEU A 90 -9.15 2.80 5.30
CA LEU A 90 -10.10 2.16 6.21
C LEU A 90 -10.71 0.89 5.63
N VAL A 91 -11.11 0.92 4.34
CA VAL A 91 -11.65 -0.26 3.68
C VAL A 91 -10.57 -1.34 3.55
N MET A 92 -9.33 -0.98 3.18
CA MET A 92 -8.21 -1.92 3.12
C MET A 92 -7.91 -2.55 4.48
N ILE A 93 -7.86 -1.77 5.55
CA ILE A 93 -7.66 -2.29 6.91
C ILE A 93 -8.80 -3.23 7.30
N GLY A 94 -10.05 -2.83 7.09
CA GLY A 94 -11.21 -3.63 7.45
C GLY A 94 -11.27 -4.97 6.71
N VAL A 95 -11.12 -4.96 5.40
CA VAL A 95 -11.16 -6.18 4.58
C VAL A 95 -9.93 -7.05 4.85
N SER A 96 -8.73 -6.47 4.97
CA SER A 96 -7.52 -7.23 5.29
C SER A 96 -7.60 -7.87 6.69
N ALA A 97 -8.14 -7.16 7.68
CA ALA A 97 -8.34 -7.69 9.03
C ALA A 97 -9.37 -8.83 9.04
N ALA A 98 -10.47 -8.69 8.29
CA ALA A 98 -11.47 -9.74 8.15
C ALA A 98 -10.89 -11.00 7.47
N LEU A 99 -10.14 -10.82 6.38
CA LEU A 99 -9.45 -11.92 5.69
C LEU A 99 -8.43 -12.60 6.60
N MET A 100 -7.59 -11.80 7.28
CA MET A 100 -6.57 -12.32 8.18
C MET A 100 -7.21 -13.06 9.36
N GLY A 101 -8.28 -12.52 9.94
CA GLY A 101 -9.05 -13.17 11.01
C GLY A 101 -9.66 -14.51 10.57
N ALA A 102 -10.23 -14.57 9.37
CA ALA A 102 -10.78 -15.80 8.80
C ALA A 102 -9.69 -16.87 8.54
N VAL A 103 -8.51 -16.42 8.08
CA VAL A 103 -7.39 -17.29 7.74
C VAL A 103 -6.67 -17.80 9.01
N LEU A 104 -6.36 -16.91 9.96
CA LEU A 104 -5.65 -17.26 11.20
C LEU A 104 -6.56 -17.97 12.22
N GLY A 105 -7.84 -17.62 12.28
CA GLY A 105 -8.81 -18.23 13.21
C GLY A 105 -9.03 -19.71 12.98
N ALA A 106 -8.68 -20.25 11.82
CA ALA A 106 -8.88 -21.65 11.46
C ALA A 106 -7.78 -22.60 11.97
N ARG A 107 -6.81 -22.17 12.77
CA ARG A 107 -5.67 -22.99 13.28
C ARG A 107 -5.02 -23.86 12.19
N ARG A 108 -4.84 -23.31 10.99
CA ARG A 108 -4.35 -24.08 9.85
C ARG A 108 -2.82 -24.08 9.80
N SER A 109 -2.26 -25.11 9.13
CA SER A 109 -0.82 -25.15 8.88
C SER A 109 -0.38 -23.98 7.99
N VAL A 110 0.87 -23.55 8.12
CA VAL A 110 1.46 -22.47 7.30
C VAL A 110 1.30 -22.78 5.79
N THR A 111 1.47 -24.04 5.40
CA THR A 111 1.28 -24.48 4.01
C THR A 111 -0.14 -24.22 3.52
N THR A 112 -1.15 -24.49 4.36
CA THR A 112 -2.56 -24.22 4.03
C THR A 112 -2.82 -22.72 3.90
N LEU A 113 -2.19 -21.89 4.75
CA LEU A 113 -2.30 -20.42 4.67
C LEU A 113 -1.73 -19.89 3.34
N VAL A 114 -0.57 -20.39 2.93
CA VAL A 114 0.05 -20.01 1.64
C VAL A 114 -0.83 -20.43 0.47
N LEU A 115 -1.30 -21.66 0.46
CA LEU A 115 -2.16 -22.18 -0.61
C LEU A 115 -3.46 -21.37 -0.72
N LEU A 116 -4.10 -21.09 0.43
CA LEU A 116 -5.31 -20.27 0.48
C LEU A 116 -5.04 -18.84 -0.04
N GLY A 117 -3.91 -18.25 0.33
CA GLY A 117 -3.50 -16.94 -0.14
C GLY A 117 -3.30 -16.89 -1.66
N ILE A 118 -2.62 -17.88 -2.23
CA ILE A 118 -2.41 -17.99 -3.68
C ILE A 118 -3.75 -18.12 -4.42
N VAL A 119 -4.63 -19.02 -3.94
CA VAL A 119 -5.95 -19.22 -4.54
C VAL A 119 -6.80 -17.95 -4.44
N LEU A 120 -6.85 -17.33 -3.28
CA LEU A 120 -7.58 -16.09 -3.05
C LEU A 120 -7.01 -14.95 -3.92
N GLY A 121 -5.70 -14.77 -3.93
CA GLY A 121 -5.03 -13.76 -4.74
C GLY A 121 -5.31 -13.94 -6.24
N THR A 122 -5.29 -15.17 -6.73
CA THR A 122 -5.63 -15.49 -8.11
C THR A 122 -7.10 -15.18 -8.42
N PHE A 123 -8.00 -15.53 -7.52
CA PHE A 123 -9.42 -15.24 -7.65
C PHE A 123 -9.68 -13.71 -7.69
N LEU A 124 -9.08 -12.95 -6.77
CA LEU A 124 -9.19 -11.50 -6.72
C LEU A 124 -8.65 -10.85 -8.01
N ARG A 125 -7.48 -11.28 -8.51
CA ARG A 125 -6.91 -10.78 -9.78
C ARG A 125 -7.80 -11.09 -10.98
N SER A 126 -8.36 -12.29 -11.02
CA SER A 126 -9.30 -12.67 -12.10
C SER A 126 -10.56 -11.81 -12.06
N GLY A 127 -11.12 -11.56 -10.89
CA GLY A 127 -12.25 -10.64 -10.70
C GLY A 127 -11.92 -9.23 -11.13
N THR A 128 -10.76 -8.70 -10.72
CA THR A 128 -10.28 -7.38 -11.14
C THR A 128 -10.17 -7.29 -12.66
N THR A 129 -9.52 -8.26 -13.30
CA THR A 129 -9.34 -8.29 -14.76
C THR A 129 -10.68 -8.40 -15.48
N PHE A 130 -11.63 -9.17 -14.95
CA PHE A 130 -12.96 -9.28 -15.52
C PHE A 130 -13.69 -7.93 -15.49
N ILE A 131 -13.70 -7.25 -14.34
CA ILE A 131 -14.34 -5.95 -14.18
C ILE A 131 -13.68 -4.88 -15.07
N GLN A 132 -12.35 -4.87 -15.15
CA GLN A 132 -11.58 -3.96 -16.00
C GLN A 132 -11.99 -4.03 -17.48
N ARG A 133 -12.42 -5.20 -17.96
CA ARG A 133 -12.91 -5.37 -19.34
C ARG A 133 -14.30 -4.78 -19.58
N LEU A 134 -15.03 -4.50 -18.51
CA LEU A 134 -16.37 -3.89 -18.58
C LEU A 134 -16.31 -2.36 -18.43
N LEU A 135 -15.16 -1.81 -18.06
CA LEU A 135 -14.98 -0.36 -17.91
C LEU A 135 -14.86 0.34 -19.27
N ASP A 136 -15.35 1.56 -19.33
CA ASP A 136 -15.09 2.45 -20.44
C ASP A 136 -13.57 2.76 -20.54
N PRO A 137 -13.03 3.02 -21.76
CA PRO A 137 -11.62 3.29 -21.95
C PRO A 137 -11.08 4.45 -21.09
N ASN A 138 -11.88 5.49 -20.87
CA ASN A 138 -11.49 6.63 -20.03
C ASN A 138 -11.38 6.23 -18.55
N ASP A 139 -12.33 5.46 -18.05
CA ASP A 139 -12.34 4.96 -16.68
C ASP A 139 -11.17 3.99 -16.44
N PHE A 140 -10.84 3.20 -17.46
CA PHE A 140 -9.68 2.32 -17.42
C PHE A 140 -8.36 3.11 -17.29
N LEU A 141 -8.20 4.24 -17.96
CA LEU A 141 -7.02 5.10 -17.83
C LEU A 141 -6.90 5.69 -16.42
N ILE A 142 -8.02 6.16 -15.85
CA ILE A 142 -8.06 6.67 -14.46
C ILE A 142 -7.67 5.56 -13.47
N LEU A 143 -8.17 4.34 -13.69
CA LEU A 143 -7.80 3.19 -12.88
C LEU A 143 -6.31 2.87 -12.96
N GLN A 144 -5.74 2.87 -14.15
CA GLN A 144 -4.32 2.60 -14.36
C GLN A 144 -3.45 3.61 -13.62
N ASP A 145 -3.79 4.89 -13.67
CA ASP A 145 -3.05 5.93 -12.94
C ASP A 145 -3.07 5.70 -11.41
N ARG A 146 -4.19 5.20 -10.88
CA ARG A 146 -4.33 4.87 -9.44
C ARG A 146 -3.62 3.58 -9.03
N LEU A 147 -3.53 2.60 -9.93
CA LEU A 147 -2.87 1.32 -9.64
C LEU A 147 -1.35 1.40 -9.71
N PHE A 148 -0.82 2.28 -10.56
CA PHE A 148 0.61 2.48 -10.69
C PHE A 148 1.08 3.60 -9.76
N ALA A 149 1.87 3.23 -8.75
CA ALA A 149 2.50 4.20 -7.86
C ALA A 149 3.40 5.16 -8.66
N SER A 150 2.99 6.42 -8.77
CA SER A 150 3.80 7.47 -9.37
C SER A 150 4.49 8.27 -8.28
N PHE A 151 5.82 8.23 -8.26
CA PHE A 151 6.63 9.08 -7.38
C PHE A 151 6.97 10.45 -8.01
N GLY A 152 6.41 10.73 -9.20
CA GLY A 152 6.65 11.98 -9.94
C GLY A 152 5.82 13.16 -9.45
N SER A 153 4.61 12.90 -8.94
CA SER A 153 3.68 13.91 -8.43
C SER A 153 3.14 13.49 -7.08
N ILE A 154 3.80 13.90 -6.01
CA ILE A 154 3.41 13.55 -4.65
C ILE A 154 2.76 14.75 -3.99
N ASN A 155 1.56 14.55 -3.42
CA ASN A 155 0.92 15.51 -2.55
C ASN A 155 1.68 15.57 -1.21
N PRO A 156 2.31 16.71 -0.84
CA PRO A 156 3.12 16.80 0.38
C PRO A 156 2.33 16.55 1.65
N ASP A 157 1.05 16.92 1.69
CA ASP A 157 0.20 16.75 2.86
C ASP A 157 -0.09 15.27 3.11
N LEU A 158 -0.40 14.51 2.06
CA LEU A 158 -0.57 13.07 2.14
C LEU A 158 0.72 12.34 2.51
N LEU A 159 1.87 12.84 2.06
CA LEU A 159 3.16 12.29 2.44
C LEU A 159 3.39 12.42 3.95
N VAL A 160 3.12 13.61 4.53
CA VAL A 160 3.26 13.83 5.98
C VAL A 160 2.34 12.89 6.76
N VAL A 161 1.07 12.77 6.35
CA VAL A 161 0.11 11.86 6.98
C VAL A 161 0.61 10.40 6.91
N SER A 162 1.09 9.98 5.74
CA SER A 162 1.62 8.63 5.53
C SER A 162 2.86 8.35 6.39
N LEU A 163 3.77 9.33 6.51
CA LEU A 163 4.96 9.22 7.37
C LEU A 163 4.58 9.07 8.84
N VAL A 164 3.65 9.91 9.32
CA VAL A 164 3.18 9.85 10.72
C VAL A 164 2.50 8.51 11.01
N LEU A 165 1.62 8.05 10.12
CA LEU A 165 0.94 6.75 10.27
C LEU A 165 1.95 5.59 10.25
N THR A 166 2.89 5.61 9.31
CA THR A 166 3.92 4.58 9.23
C THR A 166 4.81 4.55 10.47
N ALA A 167 5.20 5.72 11.00
CA ALA A 167 5.97 5.81 12.23
C ALA A 167 5.17 5.29 13.44
N ALA A 168 3.90 5.69 13.58
CA ALA A 168 3.02 5.23 14.65
C ALA A 168 2.83 3.69 14.62
N VAL A 169 2.51 3.15 13.46
CA VAL A 169 2.37 1.68 13.28
C VAL A 169 3.69 0.97 13.55
N SER A 170 4.83 1.51 13.11
CA SER A 170 6.15 0.92 13.36
C SER A 170 6.49 0.88 14.86
N ILE A 171 6.17 1.94 15.60
CA ILE A 171 6.37 1.98 17.05
C ILE A 171 5.51 0.92 17.76
N LEU A 172 4.24 0.81 17.38
CA LEU A 172 3.33 -0.21 17.92
C LEU A 172 3.84 -1.62 17.58
N ALA A 173 4.27 -1.83 16.33
CA ALA A 173 4.82 -3.10 15.87
C ALA A 173 6.05 -3.54 16.68
N ILE A 174 6.99 -2.61 16.93
CA ILE A 174 8.19 -2.90 17.74
C ILE A 174 7.83 -3.25 19.17
N ARG A 175 6.81 -2.60 19.74
CA ARG A 175 6.34 -2.92 21.11
C ARG A 175 5.77 -4.33 21.19
N GLU A 176 4.91 -4.70 20.24
CA GLU A 176 4.31 -6.04 20.18
C GLU A 176 5.37 -7.13 19.91
N LEU A 177 6.31 -6.89 19.02
CA LEU A 177 7.42 -7.84 18.75
C LEU A 177 8.26 -8.08 20.00
N ARG A 178 8.59 -7.02 20.76
CA ARG A 178 9.32 -7.17 22.03
C ARG A 178 8.54 -7.94 23.08
N ALA A 179 7.22 -7.76 23.14
CA ALA A 179 6.36 -8.53 24.04
C ALA A 179 6.34 -10.03 23.68
N LEU A 180 6.35 -10.36 22.40
CA LEU A 180 6.43 -11.75 21.92
C LEU A 180 7.79 -12.39 22.20
N ASP A 181 8.90 -11.67 22.06
CA ASP A 181 10.23 -12.18 22.39
C ASP A 181 10.40 -12.50 23.89
N VAL A 182 9.76 -11.73 24.76
CA VAL A 182 9.77 -11.98 26.23
C VAL A 182 8.96 -13.23 26.61
N VAL A 183 7.95 -13.58 25.83
CA VAL A 183 7.10 -14.78 26.08
C VAL A 183 7.73 -16.04 25.50
N ALA A 184 8.65 -15.90 24.54
CA ALA A 184 9.34 -17.01 23.87
C ALA A 184 10.63 -17.49 24.60
N LEU A 185 11.06 -16.77 25.66
CA LEU A 185 12.14 -17.13 26.57
C LEU A 185 11.61 -17.73 27.87
#